data_dff2d038a67361d5f8e0f80e6a7de445
#
_entry.id   dff2d038a67361d5f8e0f80e6a7de445
#
_cell.length_a   1.000
_cell.length_b   1.000
_cell.length_c   1.000
_cell.angle_alpha   90.00
_cell.angle_beta   90.00
_cell.angle_gamma   90.00
#
_symmetry.space_group_name_H-M   'P 1'
#
loop_
_entity.id
_entity.type
_entity.pdbx_description
1 polymer ?
#
loop_
_entity_poly.entity_id
_entity_poly.type
_entity_poly.pdbx_seq_one_letter_code
_entity_poly.pdbx_strand_id
1 'polypeptide(L)'
;MHPRWKFLPALVAALLSLAGSSAFAAEPTSPPKLPLWPGQAPDGSGGWVSPENSGLTVHPAPKPNGMAVIICPGGGYGGVVTGPEGHGIARWLNLHGILGVVLEYRLPAGRSKVPLLDAQQALRTVRLNARQWQVDPKRVGIIGFSAGGHLAATASTQFDLGKPDAADPIARQNSRPDFTILIYPVVSFGELGHGGSRDNLLGKKPTLEEIQRFSCERQVTRQTPPAFLAHAVDDQAVLIDNSRLYHKALQAQGVASKLIELPDGGHGLHGYQGASWDTWQREAILWLKQR
;
A
#
# COMPACT_ATOMS: atom_id res chain seq x y z
N MET A 1 -16.54 54.45 -82.58
CA MET A 1 -16.94 54.69 -81.19
C MET A 1 -16.86 53.34 -80.46
N HIS A 2 -15.81 53.11 -79.71
CA HIS A 2 -15.65 51.91 -78.90
C HIS A 2 -15.66 52.26 -77.39
N PRO A 3 -16.45 51.62 -76.53
CA PRO A 3 -16.35 51.83 -75.08
C PRO A 3 -15.22 51.04 -74.44
N ARG A 4 -14.43 51.70 -73.64
CA ARG A 4 -13.33 51.21 -72.85
C ARG A 4 -13.91 50.48 -71.64
N TRP A 5 -13.53 49.20 -71.50
CA TRP A 5 -13.79 48.41 -70.27
C TRP A 5 -12.63 48.67 -69.27
N LYS A 6 -13.00 49.13 -68.07
CA LYS A 6 -12.06 49.28 -66.94
C LYS A 6 -12.01 47.94 -66.19
N PHE A 7 -10.83 47.34 -66.08
CA PHE A 7 -10.58 46.23 -65.19
C PHE A 7 -10.39 46.71 -63.75
N LEU A 8 -11.17 46.20 -62.83
CA LEU A 8 -10.90 46.27 -61.37
C LEU A 8 -10.03 45.06 -60.96
N PRO A 9 -9.01 45.25 -60.12
CA PRO A 9 -8.28 44.12 -59.58
C PRO A 9 -9.04 43.46 -58.44
N ALA A 10 -9.18 42.14 -58.54
CA ALA A 10 -9.72 41.30 -57.48
C ALA A 10 -8.72 41.20 -56.31
N LEU A 11 -9.16 41.61 -55.12
CA LEU A 11 -8.44 41.36 -53.88
C LEU A 11 -8.60 39.89 -53.52
N VAL A 12 -7.51 39.13 -53.56
CA VAL A 12 -7.43 37.75 -53.02
C VAL A 12 -7.17 37.89 -51.51
N ALA A 13 -8.20 37.65 -50.71
CA ALA A 13 -8.05 37.50 -49.26
C ALA A 13 -7.46 36.10 -48.94
N ALA A 14 -6.22 36.05 -48.52
CA ALA A 14 -5.58 34.83 -47.99
C ALA A 14 -6.13 34.54 -46.60
N LEU A 15 -6.99 33.52 -46.47
CA LEU A 15 -7.39 32.92 -45.19
C LEU A 15 -6.21 32.10 -44.65
N LEU A 16 -5.48 32.63 -43.69
CA LEU A 16 -4.53 31.87 -42.87
C LEU A 16 -5.35 30.97 -41.91
N SER A 17 -5.46 29.70 -42.24
CA SER A 17 -5.94 28.68 -41.31
C SER A 17 -4.88 28.43 -40.23
N LEU A 18 -5.11 28.99 -39.05
CA LEU A 18 -4.42 28.61 -37.82
C LEU A 18 -4.81 27.17 -37.46
N ALA A 19 -4.05 26.18 -37.93
CA ALA A 19 -4.10 24.82 -37.44
C ALA A 19 -3.52 24.84 -36.00
N GLY A 20 -4.41 24.96 -35.01
CA GLY A 20 -4.08 24.76 -33.63
C GLY A 20 -3.67 23.28 -33.43
N SER A 21 -2.38 23.03 -33.29
CA SER A 21 -1.87 21.75 -32.84
C SER A 21 -2.36 21.53 -31.41
N SER A 22 -3.45 20.77 -31.25
CA SER A 22 -3.82 20.18 -29.97
C SER A 22 -2.67 19.25 -29.55
N ALA A 23 -1.81 19.74 -28.66
CA ALA A 23 -0.88 18.86 -27.97
C ALA A 23 -1.73 17.85 -27.20
N PHE A 24 -1.86 16.64 -27.72
CA PHE A 24 -2.32 15.50 -26.95
C PHE A 24 -1.43 15.43 -25.72
N ALA A 25 -2.00 15.71 -24.54
CA ALA A 25 -1.34 15.42 -23.30
C ALA A 25 -0.99 13.93 -23.33
N ALA A 26 0.31 13.61 -23.27
CA ALA A 26 0.78 12.23 -23.21
C ALA A 26 0.03 11.56 -22.05
N GLU A 27 -0.59 10.41 -22.31
CA GLU A 27 -1.17 9.60 -21.26
C GLU A 27 -0.11 9.43 -20.16
N PRO A 28 -0.47 9.55 -18.88
CA PRO A 28 0.50 9.42 -17.81
C PRO A 28 1.10 8.01 -17.91
N THR A 29 2.37 7.95 -18.30
CA THR A 29 3.13 6.70 -18.29
C THR A 29 3.00 6.07 -16.92
N SER A 30 2.72 4.77 -16.87
CA SER A 30 2.66 4.04 -15.59
C SER A 30 3.90 4.36 -14.76
N PRO A 31 3.75 4.67 -13.46
CA PRO A 31 4.91 5.02 -12.63
C PRO A 31 5.95 3.90 -12.69
N PRO A 32 7.25 4.23 -12.72
CA PRO A 32 8.30 3.23 -12.83
C PRO A 32 8.29 2.29 -11.62
N LYS A 33 8.38 0.99 -11.88
CA LYS A 33 8.58 -0.02 -10.86
C LYS A 33 10.07 -0.13 -10.52
N LEU A 34 10.41 0.04 -9.25
CA LEU A 34 11.76 -0.12 -8.75
C LEU A 34 11.95 -1.56 -8.24
N PRO A 35 13.06 -2.22 -8.54
CA PRO A 35 13.36 -3.52 -7.94
C PRO A 35 13.46 -3.36 -6.41
N LEU A 36 12.81 -4.25 -5.67
CA LEU A 36 12.85 -4.22 -4.20
C LEU A 36 14.23 -4.63 -3.68
N TRP A 37 14.84 -5.58 -4.34
CA TRP A 37 16.16 -6.10 -4.02
C TRP A 37 17.10 -5.84 -5.21
N PRO A 38 18.07 -4.94 -5.08
CA PRO A 38 19.01 -4.61 -6.17
C PRO A 38 20.03 -5.74 -6.45
N GLY A 39 19.91 -6.87 -5.76
CA GLY A 39 20.73 -8.06 -5.90
C GLY A 39 19.94 -9.31 -5.53
N GLN A 40 20.61 -10.30 -4.95
CA GLN A 40 19.96 -11.51 -4.49
C GLN A 40 19.04 -11.21 -3.31
N ALA A 41 17.76 -11.53 -3.45
CA ALA A 41 16.80 -11.39 -2.36
C ALA A 41 17.09 -12.44 -1.25
N PRO A 42 17.01 -12.06 0.04
CA PRO A 42 17.19 -13.01 1.13
C PRO A 42 16.09 -14.08 1.11
N ASP A 43 16.42 -15.27 1.61
CA ASP A 43 15.55 -16.47 1.64
C ASP A 43 15.05 -16.93 0.24
N GLY A 44 15.78 -16.55 -0.82
CA GLY A 44 15.57 -17.04 -2.18
C GLY A 44 14.36 -16.44 -2.90
N SER A 45 14.08 -16.98 -4.09
CA SER A 45 12.88 -16.64 -4.85
C SER A 45 11.64 -17.21 -4.19
N GLY A 46 10.71 -16.36 -3.78
CA GLY A 46 9.33 -16.73 -3.45
C GLY A 46 8.66 -17.36 -4.66
N GLY A 47 7.51 -18.00 -4.47
CA GLY A 47 6.74 -18.58 -5.58
C GLY A 47 6.48 -17.59 -6.73
N TRP A 48 5.30 -17.53 -7.24
CA TRP A 48 4.86 -16.82 -8.47
C TRP A 48 5.34 -15.36 -8.66
N VAL A 49 5.61 -14.62 -7.60
CA VAL A 49 6.32 -13.34 -7.72
C VAL A 49 7.80 -13.65 -7.53
N SER A 50 8.50 -13.82 -8.65
CA SER A 50 9.94 -13.95 -8.66
C SER A 50 10.61 -12.68 -8.07
N PRO A 51 11.86 -12.71 -7.65
CA PRO A 51 12.59 -11.50 -7.24
C PRO A 51 12.56 -10.40 -8.31
N GLU A 52 12.48 -10.79 -9.58
CA GLU A 52 12.40 -9.90 -10.75
C GLU A 52 11.03 -9.21 -10.85
N ASN A 53 9.97 -9.85 -10.35
CA ASN A 53 8.61 -9.33 -10.37
C ASN A 53 8.20 -8.67 -9.05
N SER A 54 8.95 -8.86 -7.97
CA SER A 54 8.76 -8.11 -6.72
C SER A 54 9.30 -6.68 -6.90
N GLY A 55 8.60 -5.70 -6.36
CA GLY A 55 9.05 -4.34 -6.53
C GLY A 55 8.17 -3.30 -5.88
N LEU A 56 8.63 -2.07 -5.98
CA LEU A 56 7.95 -0.88 -5.50
C LEU A 56 7.51 -0.03 -6.68
N THR A 57 6.22 0.22 -6.79
CA THR A 57 5.71 1.25 -7.71
C THR A 57 5.45 2.52 -6.92
N VAL A 58 6.24 3.57 -7.21
CA VAL A 58 6.18 4.84 -6.48
C VAL A 58 5.22 5.79 -7.17
N HIS A 59 4.20 6.24 -6.46
CA HIS A 59 3.19 7.20 -6.92
C HIS A 59 3.42 8.55 -6.21
N PRO A 60 4.16 9.48 -6.80
CA PRO A 60 4.40 10.79 -6.18
C PRO A 60 3.13 11.62 -6.15
N ALA A 61 2.88 12.30 -5.03
CA ALA A 61 1.77 13.23 -4.92
C ALA A 61 2.12 14.55 -5.63
N PRO A 62 1.16 15.18 -6.35
CA PRO A 62 1.39 16.47 -7.02
C PRO A 62 1.77 17.61 -6.06
N LYS A 63 1.31 17.54 -4.82
CA LYS A 63 1.61 18.49 -3.74
C LYS A 63 1.97 17.72 -2.47
N PRO A 64 3.25 17.30 -2.30
CA PRO A 64 3.66 16.48 -1.18
C PRO A 64 3.44 17.16 0.17
N ASN A 65 2.91 16.41 1.15
CA ASN A 65 2.74 16.86 2.53
C ASN A 65 3.79 16.28 3.50
N GLY A 66 4.81 15.58 2.97
CA GLY A 66 5.87 14.93 3.73
C GLY A 66 5.51 13.53 4.24
N MET A 67 4.31 13.01 4.02
CA MET A 67 3.92 11.67 4.44
C MET A 67 4.08 10.66 3.31
N ALA A 68 4.49 9.43 3.65
CA ALA A 68 4.51 8.29 2.73
C ALA A 68 3.77 7.08 3.32
N VAL A 69 3.15 6.28 2.47
CA VAL A 69 2.48 5.04 2.87
C VAL A 69 2.88 3.91 1.93
N ILE A 70 3.46 2.85 2.50
CA ILE A 70 3.65 1.58 1.82
C ILE A 70 2.31 0.85 1.77
N ILE A 71 1.91 0.38 0.59
CA ILE A 71 0.62 -0.26 0.35
C ILE A 71 0.86 -1.75 0.10
N CYS A 72 0.29 -2.59 0.96
CA CYS A 72 0.34 -4.05 0.89
C CYS A 72 -1.04 -4.57 0.44
N PRO A 73 -1.23 -4.88 -0.84
CA PRO A 73 -2.49 -5.43 -1.33
C PRO A 73 -2.78 -6.82 -0.76
N GLY A 74 -4.05 -7.22 -0.72
CA GLY A 74 -4.50 -8.55 -0.34
C GLY A 74 -4.25 -9.59 -1.43
N GLY A 75 -4.90 -10.76 -1.27
CA GLY A 75 -4.80 -11.89 -2.19
C GLY A 75 -4.46 -13.20 -1.50
N GLY A 76 -4.71 -13.31 -0.18
CA GLY A 76 -4.56 -14.56 0.57
C GLY A 76 -3.14 -15.13 0.64
N TYR A 77 -2.10 -14.35 0.35
CA TYR A 77 -0.72 -14.78 0.11
C TYR A 77 -0.56 -15.77 -1.07
N GLY A 78 -1.61 -15.99 -1.85
CA GLY A 78 -1.57 -16.75 -3.10
C GLY A 78 -1.56 -15.87 -4.36
N GLY A 79 -1.72 -14.57 -4.19
CA GLY A 79 -1.69 -13.54 -5.22
C GLY A 79 -1.55 -12.15 -4.61
N VAL A 80 -1.56 -11.11 -5.46
CA VAL A 80 -1.48 -9.70 -5.05
C VAL A 80 -2.48 -8.88 -5.85
N VAL A 81 -3.48 -8.28 -5.19
CA VAL A 81 -4.56 -7.50 -5.80
C VAL A 81 -4.09 -6.06 -6.05
N THR A 82 -3.17 -5.87 -6.98
CA THR A 82 -2.47 -4.59 -7.21
C THR A 82 -3.35 -3.47 -7.74
N GLY A 83 -4.45 -3.77 -8.42
CA GLY A 83 -5.35 -2.77 -9.00
C GLY A 83 -6.04 -1.91 -7.94
N PRO A 84 -7.17 -2.37 -7.35
CA PRO A 84 -7.96 -1.58 -6.39
C PRO A 84 -7.25 -1.39 -5.05
N GLU A 85 -6.59 -2.42 -4.51
CA GLU A 85 -5.91 -2.38 -3.21
C GLU A 85 -4.46 -1.88 -3.28
N GLY A 86 -3.94 -1.64 -4.48
CA GLY A 86 -2.60 -1.10 -4.73
C GLY A 86 -2.64 0.27 -5.38
N HIS A 87 -2.64 0.30 -6.72
CA HIS A 87 -2.59 1.54 -7.50
C HIS A 87 -3.81 2.45 -7.28
N GLY A 88 -5.01 1.88 -7.03
CA GLY A 88 -6.20 2.64 -6.66
C GLY A 88 -5.98 3.44 -5.37
N ILE A 89 -5.45 2.78 -4.35
CA ILE A 89 -5.13 3.38 -3.06
C ILE A 89 -4.01 4.42 -3.17
N ALA A 90 -2.98 4.15 -3.96
CA ALA A 90 -1.90 5.12 -4.18
C ALA A 90 -2.43 6.42 -4.79
N ARG A 91 -3.29 6.34 -5.81
CA ARG A 91 -3.94 7.51 -6.41
C ARG A 91 -4.82 8.27 -5.41
N TRP A 92 -5.59 7.55 -4.58
CA TRP A 92 -6.39 8.16 -3.52
C TRP A 92 -5.51 8.91 -2.50
N LEU A 93 -4.40 8.32 -2.03
CA LEU A 93 -3.44 8.98 -1.14
C LEU A 93 -2.84 10.25 -1.77
N ASN A 94 -2.53 10.21 -3.08
CA ASN A 94 -1.98 11.36 -3.80
C ASN A 94 -2.92 12.57 -3.81
N LEU A 95 -4.26 12.38 -3.82
CA LEU A 95 -5.24 13.47 -3.70
C LEU A 95 -5.09 14.23 -2.37
N HIS A 96 -4.47 13.60 -1.36
CA HIS A 96 -4.23 14.17 -0.04
C HIS A 96 -2.77 14.57 0.20
N GLY A 97 -1.94 14.61 -0.84
CA GLY A 97 -0.53 14.99 -0.74
C GLY A 97 0.38 13.90 -0.18
N ILE A 98 -0.10 12.66 -0.04
CA ILE A 98 0.62 11.54 0.53
C ILE A 98 1.27 10.72 -0.59
N LEU A 99 2.57 10.43 -0.48
CA LEU A 99 3.27 9.52 -1.38
C LEU A 99 2.73 8.09 -1.19
N GLY A 100 2.19 7.49 -2.23
CA GLY A 100 1.79 6.08 -2.24
C GLY A 100 2.89 5.20 -2.83
N VAL A 101 3.27 4.14 -2.13
CA VAL A 101 4.27 3.17 -2.62
C VAL A 101 3.65 1.78 -2.60
N VAL A 102 3.28 1.28 -3.77
CA VAL A 102 2.69 -0.06 -3.91
C VAL A 102 3.80 -1.10 -3.81
N LEU A 103 3.66 -2.01 -2.85
CA LEU A 103 4.56 -3.13 -2.66
C LEU A 103 3.96 -4.39 -3.31
N GLU A 104 4.59 -4.84 -4.38
CA GLU A 104 4.36 -6.17 -4.92
C GLU A 104 5.32 -7.15 -4.23
N TYR A 105 4.90 -7.65 -3.08
CA TYR A 105 5.73 -8.54 -2.27
C TYR A 105 5.80 -9.96 -2.83
N ARG A 106 6.90 -10.65 -2.59
CA ARG A 106 7.07 -12.05 -2.97
C ARG A 106 6.07 -12.93 -2.22
N LEU A 107 5.45 -13.86 -2.94
CA LEU A 107 4.52 -14.82 -2.35
C LEU A 107 5.31 -15.89 -1.56
N PRO A 108 4.86 -16.21 -0.34
CA PRO A 108 5.65 -17.01 0.59
C PRO A 108 5.82 -18.48 0.19
N ALA A 109 4.80 -19.11 -0.37
CA ALA A 109 4.78 -20.54 -0.64
C ALA A 109 5.31 -21.38 0.57
N GLY A 110 4.81 -21.08 1.76
CA GLY A 110 5.22 -21.71 3.01
C GLY A 110 6.50 -21.13 3.66
N ARG A 111 7.15 -20.15 3.03
CA ARG A 111 8.32 -19.46 3.60
C ARG A 111 7.89 -18.15 4.28
N SER A 112 7.43 -18.30 5.50
CA SER A 112 6.70 -17.28 6.26
C SER A 112 7.39 -15.93 6.41
N LYS A 113 8.74 -15.90 6.38
CA LYS A 113 9.51 -14.66 6.52
C LYS A 113 9.60 -13.82 5.24
N VAL A 114 9.41 -14.44 4.07
CA VAL A 114 9.66 -13.78 2.76
C VAL A 114 8.85 -12.49 2.57
N PRO A 115 7.51 -12.44 2.76
CA PRO A 115 6.76 -11.20 2.63
C PRO A 115 7.15 -10.16 3.68
N LEU A 116 7.46 -10.58 4.92
CA LEU A 116 7.90 -9.67 5.98
C LEU A 116 9.21 -8.96 5.61
N LEU A 117 10.19 -9.71 5.09
CA LEU A 117 11.45 -9.12 4.62
C LEU A 117 11.22 -8.09 3.53
N ASP A 118 10.27 -8.35 2.62
CA ASP A 118 9.92 -7.40 1.56
C ASP A 118 9.27 -6.13 2.11
N ALA A 119 8.34 -6.24 3.06
CA ALA A 119 7.72 -5.09 3.69
C ALA A 119 8.74 -4.26 4.50
N GLN A 120 9.65 -4.92 5.22
CA GLN A 120 10.74 -4.25 5.94
C GLN A 120 11.69 -3.53 4.98
N GLN A 121 12.05 -4.16 3.86
CA GLN A 121 12.88 -3.54 2.83
C GLN A 121 12.19 -2.33 2.19
N ALA A 122 10.88 -2.41 1.92
CA ALA A 122 10.10 -1.29 1.40
C ALA A 122 10.14 -0.08 2.34
N LEU A 123 9.90 -0.29 3.64
CA LEU A 123 9.96 0.76 4.66
C LEU A 123 11.34 1.43 4.71
N ARG A 124 12.41 0.64 4.68
CA ARG A 124 13.79 1.12 4.65
C ARG A 124 14.10 1.89 3.36
N THR A 125 13.64 1.39 2.22
CA THR A 125 13.85 2.05 0.92
C THR A 125 13.19 3.42 0.87
N VAL A 126 11.96 3.56 1.40
CA VAL A 126 11.28 4.86 1.49
C VAL A 126 12.07 5.81 2.39
N ARG A 127 12.56 5.37 3.54
CA ARG A 127 13.36 6.20 4.45
C ARG A 127 14.69 6.63 3.84
N LEU A 128 15.38 5.75 3.14
CA LEU A 128 16.63 6.09 2.46
C LEU A 128 16.42 7.16 1.38
N ASN A 129 15.31 7.07 0.64
CA ASN A 129 14.97 7.99 -0.44
C ASN A 129 14.12 9.19 0.02
N ALA A 130 13.91 9.38 1.32
CA ALA A 130 12.97 10.35 1.87
C ALA A 130 13.21 11.77 1.33
N ARG A 131 14.47 12.23 1.29
CA ARG A 131 14.82 13.55 0.74
C ARG A 131 14.45 13.69 -0.73
N GLN A 132 14.78 12.69 -1.55
CA GLN A 132 14.50 12.69 -2.98
C GLN A 132 12.98 12.66 -3.27
N TRP A 133 12.24 11.95 -2.45
CA TRP A 133 10.79 11.79 -2.61
C TRP A 133 9.97 12.81 -1.81
N GLN A 134 10.63 13.82 -1.22
CA GLN A 134 10.00 14.87 -0.43
C GLN A 134 9.15 14.32 0.74
N VAL A 135 9.69 13.31 1.43
CA VAL A 135 9.09 12.63 2.57
C VAL A 135 9.85 12.98 3.85
N ASP A 136 9.13 13.16 4.94
CA ASP A 136 9.71 13.14 6.29
C ASP A 136 9.94 11.67 6.69
N PRO A 137 11.19 11.25 6.97
CA PRO A 137 11.48 9.85 7.34
C PRO A 137 10.81 9.40 8.65
N LYS A 138 10.23 10.33 9.42
CA LYS A 138 9.44 10.06 10.62
C LYS A 138 7.92 9.98 10.36
N ARG A 139 7.50 10.08 9.11
CA ARG A 139 6.10 10.03 8.68
C ARG A 139 5.87 8.98 7.59
N VAL A 140 6.47 7.80 7.77
CA VAL A 140 6.38 6.66 6.86
C VAL A 140 5.50 5.57 7.47
N GLY A 141 4.29 5.42 6.93
CA GLY A 141 3.32 4.42 7.39
C GLY A 141 3.20 3.22 6.45
N ILE A 142 2.36 2.28 6.88
CA ILE A 142 2.02 1.09 6.10
C ILE A 142 0.49 0.89 6.11
N ILE A 143 -0.08 0.58 4.97
CA ILE A 143 -1.49 0.15 4.84
C ILE A 143 -1.56 -1.24 4.24
N GLY A 144 -2.46 -2.07 4.75
CA GLY A 144 -2.68 -3.39 4.18
C GLY A 144 -4.13 -3.83 4.18
N PHE A 145 -4.46 -4.66 3.19
CA PHE A 145 -5.80 -5.17 2.92
C PHE A 145 -5.81 -6.70 3.07
N SER A 146 -6.77 -7.28 3.78
CA SER A 146 -6.91 -8.75 3.88
C SER A 146 -5.60 -9.42 4.33
N ALA A 147 -5.02 -10.32 3.55
CA ALA A 147 -3.70 -10.91 3.80
C ALA A 147 -2.56 -9.87 3.76
N GLY A 148 -2.66 -8.81 2.94
CA GLY A 148 -1.75 -7.66 2.99
C GLY A 148 -1.91 -6.87 4.29
N GLY A 149 -3.09 -6.88 4.90
CA GLY A 149 -3.33 -6.38 6.26
C GLY A 149 -2.58 -7.20 7.32
N HIS A 150 -2.53 -8.51 7.16
CA HIS A 150 -1.68 -9.37 7.98
C HIS A 150 -0.20 -9.03 7.81
N LEU A 151 0.26 -8.81 6.58
CA LEU A 151 1.63 -8.40 6.31
C LEU A 151 1.96 -7.05 6.97
N ALA A 152 1.08 -6.07 6.85
CA ALA A 152 1.24 -4.76 7.48
C ALA A 152 1.25 -4.84 9.01
N ALA A 153 0.38 -5.66 9.62
CA ALA A 153 0.37 -5.92 11.05
C ALA A 153 1.64 -6.67 11.52
N THR A 154 2.09 -7.65 10.73
CA THR A 154 3.35 -8.37 11.02
C THR A 154 4.55 -7.42 10.97
N ALA A 155 4.65 -6.56 9.93
CA ALA A 155 5.71 -5.55 9.84
C ALA A 155 5.65 -4.54 11.00
N SER A 156 4.46 -4.26 11.53
CA SER A 156 4.25 -3.35 12.65
C SER A 156 4.56 -3.95 14.02
N THR A 157 4.64 -5.28 14.12
CA THR A 157 4.92 -5.99 15.37
C THR A 157 6.28 -6.70 15.38
N GLN A 158 6.85 -6.98 14.20
CA GLN A 158 8.13 -7.67 14.02
C GLN A 158 9.11 -6.82 13.21
N PHE A 159 9.28 -5.56 13.59
CA PHE A 159 10.26 -4.64 13.00
C PHE A 159 11.63 -4.75 13.67
N ASP A 160 12.63 -4.11 13.04
CA ASP A 160 13.92 -3.81 13.66
C ASP A 160 14.31 -2.34 13.47
N LEU A 161 15.24 -1.86 14.27
CA LEU A 161 15.68 -0.45 14.27
C LEU A 161 16.80 -0.16 13.26
N GLY A 162 17.13 -1.12 12.40
CA GLY A 162 18.25 -1.02 11.46
C GLY A 162 19.59 -1.36 12.10
N LYS A 163 20.61 -1.38 11.26
CA LYS A 163 22.01 -1.67 11.64
C LYS A 163 22.89 -0.48 11.28
N PRO A 164 23.14 0.47 12.21
CA PRO A 164 23.85 1.73 11.90
C PRO A 164 25.18 1.55 11.17
N ASP A 165 25.91 0.48 11.49
CA ASP A 165 27.25 0.20 10.94
C ASP A 165 27.22 -0.69 9.69
N ALA A 166 26.06 -1.03 9.14
CA ALA A 166 25.96 -1.84 7.93
C ALA A 166 26.61 -1.12 6.74
N ALA A 167 27.29 -1.86 5.87
CA ALA A 167 27.83 -1.34 4.63
C ALA A 167 26.70 -0.85 3.70
N ASP A 168 25.60 -1.61 3.64
CA ASP A 168 24.40 -1.24 2.88
C ASP A 168 23.63 -0.09 3.58
N PRO A 169 23.47 1.08 2.93
CA PRO A 169 22.73 2.20 3.49
C PRO A 169 21.25 1.91 3.74
N ILE A 170 20.64 0.97 3.01
CA ILE A 170 19.25 0.55 3.24
C ILE A 170 19.16 -0.18 4.58
N ALA A 171 20.11 -1.08 4.86
CA ALA A 171 20.13 -1.84 6.12
C ALA A 171 20.36 -0.95 7.36
N ARG A 172 20.86 0.28 7.20
CA ARG A 172 20.99 1.26 8.29
C ARG A 172 19.64 1.84 8.72
N GLN A 173 18.64 1.83 7.83
CA GLN A 173 17.32 2.38 8.12
C GLN A 173 16.51 1.42 8.99
N ASN A 174 15.69 1.96 9.93
CA ASN A 174 14.76 1.13 10.67
C ASN A 174 13.58 0.69 9.78
N SER A 175 12.99 -0.45 10.12
CA SER A 175 11.82 -1.01 9.42
C SER A 175 10.51 -0.80 10.18
N ARG A 176 10.50 -0.10 11.32
CA ARG A 176 9.28 0.18 12.07
C ARG A 176 8.44 1.23 11.33
N PRO A 177 7.19 0.96 10.94
CA PRO A 177 6.31 2.00 10.42
C PRO A 177 5.97 3.02 11.51
N ASP A 178 5.73 4.29 11.15
CA ASP A 178 5.37 5.32 12.11
C ASP A 178 3.88 5.27 12.47
N PHE A 179 3.07 4.68 11.59
CA PHE A 179 1.66 4.36 11.77
C PHE A 179 1.21 3.21 10.86
N THR A 180 0.09 2.57 11.21
CA THR A 180 -0.45 1.41 10.47
C THR A 180 -1.93 1.63 10.14
N ILE A 181 -2.35 1.24 8.93
CA ILE A 181 -3.76 1.22 8.51
C ILE A 181 -4.09 -0.21 8.06
N LEU A 182 -5.14 -0.79 8.61
CA LEU A 182 -5.55 -2.17 8.36
C LEU A 182 -7.01 -2.21 7.91
N ILE A 183 -7.24 -2.71 6.70
CA ILE A 183 -8.57 -2.77 6.11
C ILE A 183 -8.96 -4.24 5.93
N TYR A 184 -10.03 -4.66 6.60
CA TYR A 184 -10.49 -6.06 6.72
C TYR A 184 -9.33 -7.06 6.86
N PRO A 185 -8.40 -6.81 7.80
CA PRO A 185 -7.15 -7.56 7.85
C PRO A 185 -7.36 -8.98 8.36
N VAL A 186 -6.63 -9.93 7.80
CA VAL A 186 -6.27 -11.12 8.55
C VAL A 186 -5.32 -10.69 9.67
N VAL A 187 -5.49 -11.22 10.87
CA VAL A 187 -4.65 -10.89 12.03
C VAL A 187 -4.22 -12.13 12.78
N SER A 188 -5.17 -12.97 13.16
CA SER A 188 -4.91 -14.22 13.87
C SER A 188 -4.80 -15.40 12.92
N PHE A 189 -3.96 -16.35 13.26
CA PHE A 189 -3.92 -17.67 12.63
C PHE A 189 -4.42 -18.80 13.56
N GLY A 190 -5.04 -18.42 14.70
CA GLY A 190 -5.78 -19.31 15.56
C GLY A 190 -7.15 -19.69 14.98
N GLU A 191 -8.13 -19.96 15.85
CA GLU A 191 -9.48 -20.42 15.48
C GLU A 191 -10.26 -19.43 14.58
N LEU A 192 -10.03 -18.12 14.75
CA LEU A 192 -10.66 -17.06 13.96
C LEU A 192 -9.88 -16.71 12.68
N GLY A 193 -8.81 -17.44 12.40
CA GLY A 193 -7.88 -17.16 11.32
C GLY A 193 -8.43 -17.55 9.95
N HIS A 194 -8.04 -16.80 8.91
CA HIS A 194 -8.31 -17.18 7.54
C HIS A 194 -7.37 -18.33 7.11
N GLY A 195 -7.92 -19.55 7.01
CA GLY A 195 -7.16 -20.78 6.75
C GLY A 195 -6.30 -20.72 5.49
N GLY A 196 -6.84 -20.18 4.37
CA GLY A 196 -6.11 -20.05 3.11
C GLY A 196 -4.86 -19.16 3.24
N SER A 197 -4.96 -18.01 3.90
CA SER A 197 -3.79 -17.14 4.17
C SER A 197 -2.77 -17.81 5.06
N ARG A 198 -3.21 -18.51 6.10
CA ARG A 198 -2.32 -19.28 6.99
C ARG A 198 -1.55 -20.35 6.20
N ASP A 199 -2.26 -21.15 5.42
CA ASP A 199 -1.66 -22.28 4.69
C ASP A 199 -0.69 -21.79 3.61
N ASN A 200 -0.98 -20.68 2.95
CA ASN A 200 -0.07 -20.08 1.97
C ASN A 200 1.18 -19.49 2.64
N LEU A 201 1.02 -18.85 3.82
CA LEU A 201 2.14 -18.22 4.53
C LEU A 201 3.02 -19.25 5.26
N LEU A 202 2.40 -20.17 6.01
CA LEU A 202 3.09 -21.07 6.93
C LEU A 202 3.27 -22.51 6.37
N GLY A 203 2.58 -22.82 5.26
CA GLY A 203 2.45 -24.21 4.80
C GLY A 203 1.27 -24.93 5.44
N LYS A 204 0.93 -26.11 4.91
CA LYS A 204 -0.27 -26.88 5.31
C LYS A 204 -0.22 -27.50 6.70
N LYS A 205 0.95 -27.58 7.31
CA LYS A 205 1.16 -28.21 8.62
C LYS A 205 2.04 -27.31 9.52
N PRO A 206 1.58 -26.08 9.82
CA PRO A 206 2.36 -25.20 10.67
C PRO A 206 2.43 -25.73 12.11
N THR A 207 3.52 -25.46 12.77
CA THR A 207 3.66 -25.73 14.20
C THR A 207 2.83 -24.73 15.01
N LEU A 208 2.52 -25.05 16.25
CA LEU A 208 1.85 -24.14 17.17
C LEU A 208 2.67 -22.85 17.38
N GLU A 209 3.98 -22.96 17.44
CA GLU A 209 4.89 -21.82 17.57
C GLU A 209 4.80 -20.87 16.37
N GLU A 210 4.76 -21.41 15.14
CA GLU A 210 4.56 -20.59 13.93
C GLU A 210 3.20 -19.90 13.92
N ILE A 211 2.14 -20.62 14.27
CA ILE A 211 0.80 -20.04 14.41
C ILE A 211 0.81 -18.88 15.42
N GLN A 212 1.41 -19.09 16.60
CA GLN A 212 1.52 -18.08 17.64
C GLN A 212 2.37 -16.88 17.20
N ARG A 213 3.49 -17.13 16.53
CA ARG A 213 4.41 -16.09 16.06
C ARG A 213 3.78 -15.19 15.00
N PHE A 214 2.97 -15.76 14.11
CA PHE A 214 2.31 -15.04 13.03
C PHE A 214 0.86 -14.65 13.36
N SER A 215 0.38 -14.86 14.58
CA SER A 215 -0.82 -14.24 15.12
C SER A 215 -0.46 -12.87 15.66
N CYS A 216 -0.74 -11.82 14.87
CA CYS A 216 -0.23 -10.46 15.09
C CYS A 216 -0.71 -9.85 16.41
N GLU A 217 -1.91 -10.20 16.87
CA GLU A 217 -2.46 -9.76 18.16
C GLU A 217 -1.61 -10.21 19.35
N ARG A 218 -0.90 -11.33 19.20
CA ARG A 218 0.00 -11.88 20.24
C ARG A 218 1.38 -11.22 20.24
N GLN A 219 1.72 -10.49 19.19
CA GLN A 219 3.02 -9.84 19.00
C GLN A 219 3.00 -8.34 19.33
N VAL A 220 1.84 -7.82 19.73
CA VAL A 220 1.70 -6.39 20.07
C VAL A 220 2.49 -6.07 21.32
N THR A 221 3.27 -5.01 21.26
CA THR A 221 4.05 -4.44 22.38
C THR A 221 3.79 -2.94 22.48
N ARG A 222 4.31 -2.29 23.52
CA ARG A 222 4.26 -0.82 23.66
C ARG A 222 5.00 -0.08 22.54
N GLN A 223 5.87 -0.76 21.81
CA GLN A 223 6.60 -0.19 20.67
C GLN A 223 5.85 -0.34 19.35
N THR A 224 4.76 -1.11 19.30
CA THR A 224 3.91 -1.23 18.12
C THR A 224 3.37 0.15 17.74
N PRO A 225 3.41 0.55 16.46
CA PRO A 225 2.93 1.85 16.03
C PRO A 225 1.42 2.01 16.25
N PRO A 226 0.93 3.27 16.39
CA PRO A 226 -0.50 3.53 16.42
C PRO A 226 -1.18 3.03 15.15
N ALA A 227 -2.43 2.55 15.29
CA ALA A 227 -3.13 1.89 14.20
C ALA A 227 -4.57 2.41 13.99
N PHE A 228 -4.95 2.48 12.71
CA PHE A 228 -6.32 2.64 12.26
C PHE A 228 -6.80 1.32 11.64
N LEU A 229 -8.02 0.90 11.99
CA LEU A 229 -8.62 -0.31 11.44
C LEU A 229 -10.03 0.00 10.91
N ALA A 230 -10.41 -0.65 9.81
CA ALA A 230 -11.78 -0.63 9.30
C ALA A 230 -12.17 -2.02 8.80
N HIS A 231 -13.39 -2.48 9.13
CA HIS A 231 -13.85 -3.82 8.82
C HIS A 231 -15.38 -3.87 8.76
N ALA A 232 -15.95 -4.56 7.78
CA ALA A 232 -17.40 -4.78 7.72
C ALA A 232 -17.85 -5.86 8.71
N VAL A 233 -18.98 -5.63 9.40
CA VAL A 233 -19.50 -6.59 10.39
C VAL A 233 -20.02 -7.87 9.74
N ASP A 234 -20.36 -7.82 8.45
CA ASP A 234 -20.89 -8.93 7.65
C ASP A 234 -19.84 -9.68 6.83
N ASP A 235 -18.53 -9.40 7.06
CA ASP A 235 -17.44 -10.12 6.38
C ASP A 235 -17.38 -11.58 6.82
N GLN A 236 -17.69 -12.50 5.88
CA GLN A 236 -17.70 -13.94 6.10
C GLN A 236 -16.39 -14.63 5.66
N ALA A 237 -15.52 -13.94 4.93
CA ALA A 237 -14.24 -14.48 4.51
C ALA A 237 -13.15 -14.27 5.58
N VAL A 238 -13.08 -13.07 6.13
CA VAL A 238 -12.24 -12.73 7.27
C VAL A 238 -13.13 -12.10 8.34
N LEU A 239 -13.40 -12.83 9.40
CA LEU A 239 -14.30 -12.35 10.45
C LEU A 239 -13.77 -11.07 11.09
N ILE A 240 -14.68 -10.11 11.34
CA ILE A 240 -14.35 -8.81 11.97
C ILE A 240 -13.63 -8.98 13.31
N ASP A 241 -13.77 -10.12 13.96
CA ASP A 241 -13.08 -10.45 15.20
C ASP A 241 -11.55 -10.40 15.07
N ASN A 242 -10.98 -10.57 13.86
CA ASN A 242 -9.57 -10.30 13.61
C ASN A 242 -9.20 -8.84 13.95
N SER A 243 -9.98 -7.88 13.47
CA SER A 243 -9.75 -6.46 13.78
C SER A 243 -9.99 -6.14 15.25
N ARG A 244 -11.04 -6.71 15.85
CA ARG A 244 -11.35 -6.53 17.27
C ARG A 244 -10.24 -7.07 18.17
N LEU A 245 -9.68 -8.24 17.86
CA LEU A 245 -8.56 -8.84 18.61
C LEU A 245 -7.31 -7.95 18.56
N TYR A 246 -6.95 -7.45 17.37
CA TYR A 246 -5.78 -6.59 17.23
C TYR A 246 -5.97 -5.25 17.95
N HIS A 247 -7.14 -4.63 17.80
CA HIS A 247 -7.50 -3.40 18.49
C HIS A 247 -7.42 -3.56 20.01
N LYS A 248 -8.00 -4.65 20.56
CA LYS A 248 -7.93 -4.98 21.98
C LYS A 248 -6.49 -5.17 22.46
N ALA A 249 -5.65 -5.86 21.67
CA ALA A 249 -4.24 -6.06 22.00
C ALA A 249 -3.46 -4.73 22.05
N LEU A 250 -3.70 -3.83 21.07
CA LEU A 250 -3.12 -2.49 21.06
C LEU A 250 -3.52 -1.69 22.31
N GLN A 251 -4.81 -1.68 22.66
CA GLN A 251 -5.31 -1.00 23.86
C GLN A 251 -4.68 -1.55 25.15
N ALA A 252 -4.54 -2.88 25.25
CA ALA A 252 -3.91 -3.52 26.40
C ALA A 252 -2.44 -3.12 26.61
N GLN A 253 -1.75 -2.74 25.51
CA GLN A 253 -0.38 -2.23 25.56
C GLN A 253 -0.29 -0.71 25.61
N GLY A 254 -1.41 0.01 25.72
CA GLY A 254 -1.46 1.47 25.75
C GLY A 254 -1.12 2.12 24.40
N VAL A 255 -1.23 1.38 23.30
CA VAL A 255 -0.99 1.89 21.94
C VAL A 255 -2.27 2.52 21.39
N ALA A 256 -2.18 3.76 20.91
CA ALA A 256 -3.32 4.46 20.34
C ALA A 256 -3.85 3.73 19.10
N SER A 257 -5.14 3.40 19.10
CA SER A 257 -5.78 2.73 17.98
C SER A 257 -7.24 3.17 17.81
N LYS A 258 -7.71 3.15 16.54
CA LYS A 258 -9.10 3.44 16.17
C LYS A 258 -9.61 2.29 15.32
N LEU A 259 -10.74 1.71 15.69
CA LEU A 259 -11.47 0.71 14.90
C LEU A 259 -12.78 1.32 14.41
N ILE A 260 -13.04 1.22 13.11
CA ILE A 260 -14.33 1.52 12.48
C ILE A 260 -14.98 0.20 12.08
N GLU A 261 -16.06 -0.13 12.74
CA GLU A 261 -16.94 -1.23 12.33
C GLU A 261 -17.93 -0.69 11.30
N LEU A 262 -17.80 -1.18 10.07
CA LEU A 262 -18.65 -0.78 8.95
C LEU A 262 -19.91 -1.66 8.93
N PRO A 263 -21.10 -1.10 8.65
CA PRO A 263 -22.34 -1.83 8.80
C PRO A 263 -22.49 -3.00 7.82
N ASP A 264 -21.86 -2.90 6.64
CA ASP A 264 -22.00 -3.86 5.56
C ASP A 264 -20.83 -3.79 4.56
N GLY A 265 -20.85 -4.67 3.57
CA GLY A 265 -19.95 -4.65 2.44
C GLY A 265 -19.16 -5.94 2.25
N GLY A 266 -19.20 -6.84 3.22
CA GLY A 266 -18.46 -8.09 3.18
C GLY A 266 -16.97 -7.90 2.98
N HIS A 267 -16.29 -8.94 2.48
CA HIS A 267 -14.87 -8.87 2.14
C HIS A 267 -14.67 -8.06 0.85
N GLY A 268 -13.86 -7.01 0.91
CA GLY A 268 -13.63 -6.09 -0.21
C GLY A 268 -14.61 -4.90 -0.26
N LEU A 269 -15.51 -4.76 0.74
CA LEU A 269 -16.40 -3.61 0.92
C LEU A 269 -17.14 -3.25 -0.38
N HIS A 270 -18.09 -4.12 -0.76
CA HIS A 270 -18.89 -3.98 -1.99
C HIS A 270 -18.07 -3.91 -3.29
N GLY A 271 -16.92 -4.60 -3.34
CA GLY A 271 -16.04 -4.55 -4.51
C GLY A 271 -15.36 -3.19 -4.69
N TYR A 272 -14.90 -2.62 -3.57
CA TYR A 272 -14.12 -1.36 -3.51
C TYR A 272 -14.93 -0.11 -3.89
N GLN A 273 -16.19 -0.04 -3.47
CA GLN A 273 -17.09 1.09 -3.77
C GLN A 273 -18.19 1.24 -2.73
N GLY A 274 -18.93 2.35 -2.80
CA GLY A 274 -20.10 2.62 -1.97
C GLY A 274 -19.79 3.15 -0.57
N ALA A 275 -20.82 3.27 0.26
CA ALA A 275 -20.80 4.02 1.51
C ALA A 275 -19.75 3.50 2.51
N SER A 276 -19.63 2.18 2.67
CA SER A 276 -18.64 1.59 3.58
C SER A 276 -17.21 1.82 3.09
N TRP A 277 -16.97 1.70 1.76
CA TRP A 277 -15.67 2.01 1.14
C TRP A 277 -15.28 3.48 1.33
N ASP A 278 -16.19 4.41 1.06
CA ASP A 278 -15.94 5.85 1.20
C ASP A 278 -15.77 6.28 2.66
N THR A 279 -16.48 5.61 3.58
CA THR A 279 -16.42 5.91 5.01
C THR A 279 -15.04 5.62 5.58
N TRP A 280 -14.47 4.44 5.35
CA TRP A 280 -13.15 4.17 5.89
C TRP A 280 -12.08 5.11 5.32
N GLN A 281 -12.16 5.46 4.04
CA GLN A 281 -11.23 6.39 3.41
C GLN A 281 -11.29 7.78 4.06
N ARG A 282 -12.49 8.32 4.23
CA ARG A 282 -12.69 9.60 4.91
C ARG A 282 -12.15 9.59 6.34
N GLU A 283 -12.48 8.56 7.11
CA GLU A 283 -12.07 8.42 8.50
C GLU A 283 -10.56 8.21 8.64
N ALA A 284 -9.93 7.48 7.71
CA ALA A 284 -8.49 7.28 7.68
C ALA A 284 -7.75 8.60 7.41
N ILE A 285 -8.22 9.44 6.47
CA ILE A 285 -7.62 10.76 6.22
C ILE A 285 -7.77 11.69 7.43
N LEU A 286 -8.92 11.69 8.09
CA LEU A 286 -9.12 12.47 9.32
C LEU A 286 -8.15 12.02 10.43
N TRP A 287 -7.93 10.72 10.55
CA TRP A 287 -6.98 10.16 11.50
C TRP A 287 -5.52 10.49 11.13
N LEU A 288 -5.15 10.43 9.85
CA LEU A 288 -3.81 10.77 9.37
C LEU A 288 -3.45 12.25 9.56
N LYS A 289 -4.41 13.17 9.47
CA LYS A 289 -4.19 14.61 9.71
C LYS A 289 -3.75 14.94 11.14
N GLN A 290 -3.88 14.00 12.04
CA GLN A 290 -3.46 14.16 13.46
C GLN A 290 -2.03 13.63 13.71
N ARG A 291 -1.28 13.25 12.67
CA ARG A 291 0.01 12.56 12.76
C ARG A 291 1.17 13.29 12.08
#